data_8d30a821d9d15eb6f933c88cf9e30260
#
_entry.id   8d30a821d9d15eb6f933c88cf9e30260
#
_cell.length_a   1.000
_cell.length_b   1.000
_cell.length_c   1.000
_cell.angle_alpha   90.00
_cell.angle_beta   90.00
_cell.angle_gamma   90.00
#
_symmetry.space_group_name_H-M   'P 1'
#
loop_
_entity.id
_entity.type
_entity.pdbx_description
1 polymer ?
#
loop_
_entity_poly.entity_id
_entity_poly.type
_entity_poly.pdbx_seq_one_letter_code
_entity_poly.pdbx_strand_id
1 'polypeptide(L)'
;PIKSSAASDVYKRQKKYLYRTADGHYVESAYIPDGDRATLCVSSQAGCRMGCRFCMTGRQGLRGQLTSGDILNQMASLPERGRLTNMVYMGMGEPLDNPDQVLRSLEILTAEWGYGWSPTRITVSTAGVVPGLRRLLDESRVHVAVSLHNPFSEQRAEIMPVERAFPVRDVVSLLRRYDFGGQRRVSFEYIVLAGMNDSPAHVKELARLLDGLKCRINLIRFHKIPGSPYFSPDDRRMEAFRDALSRKGIVTTVRASRGEDIQAACGLLSTKQMEEAGDEA
;
A
#
# COMPACT_ATOMS: atom_id res chain seq x y z
N PRO A 1 14.86 -10.79 -14.99
CA PRO A 1 15.01 -10.26 -13.64
C PRO A 1 16.49 -10.25 -13.27
N ILE A 2 17.01 -9.06 -12.93
CA ILE A 2 18.30 -8.99 -12.26
C ILE A 2 18.04 -9.61 -10.88
N LYS A 3 18.69 -10.73 -10.58
CA LYS A 3 18.74 -11.25 -9.21
C LYS A 3 19.49 -10.21 -8.38
N SER A 4 18.77 -9.32 -7.73
CA SER A 4 19.34 -8.68 -6.56
C SER A 4 19.59 -9.80 -5.56
N SER A 5 20.66 -9.70 -4.78
CA SER A 5 20.86 -10.55 -3.62
C SER A 5 19.57 -10.52 -2.81
N ALA A 6 18.82 -11.62 -2.82
CA ALA A 6 17.58 -11.70 -2.08
C ALA A 6 17.94 -11.62 -0.60
N ALA A 7 17.77 -10.45 0.02
CA ALA A 7 17.78 -10.36 1.46
C ALA A 7 16.58 -11.18 1.93
N SER A 8 16.82 -12.29 2.59
CA SER A 8 15.78 -13.17 3.12
C SER A 8 15.76 -13.08 4.63
N ASP A 9 14.58 -12.86 5.20
CA ASP A 9 14.33 -13.14 6.60
C ASP A 9 14.36 -14.67 6.78
N VAL A 10 15.42 -15.17 7.39
CA VAL A 10 15.66 -16.60 7.60
C VAL A 10 14.51 -17.24 8.41
N TYR A 11 13.87 -16.48 9.32
CA TYR A 11 12.78 -16.97 10.15
C TYR A 11 11.40 -16.89 9.48
N LYS A 12 11.17 -15.92 8.57
CA LYS A 12 9.85 -15.66 7.98
C LYS A 12 9.78 -15.95 6.48
N ARG A 13 10.91 -16.30 5.85
CA ARG A 13 11.03 -16.59 4.41
C ARG A 13 10.51 -15.48 3.48
N GLN A 14 10.50 -14.23 3.95
CA GLN A 14 10.17 -13.08 3.12
C GLN A 14 11.33 -12.78 2.18
N LYS A 15 11.01 -12.29 0.97
CA LYS A 15 12.02 -11.97 -0.04
C LYS A 15 11.67 -10.65 -0.72
N LYS A 16 12.68 -9.83 -0.92
CA LYS A 16 12.60 -8.62 -1.73
C LYS A 16 13.27 -8.87 -3.07
N TYR A 17 12.59 -8.50 -4.14
CA TYR A 17 13.06 -8.64 -5.51
C TYR A 17 13.23 -7.28 -6.14
N LEU A 18 14.31 -7.10 -6.89
CA LEU A 18 14.59 -5.94 -7.69
C LEU A 18 14.41 -6.27 -9.17
N TYR A 19 13.76 -5.38 -9.90
CA TYR A 19 13.54 -5.50 -11.34
C TYR A 19 14.05 -4.26 -12.04
N ARG A 20 14.59 -4.46 -13.24
CA ARG A 20 14.87 -3.38 -14.17
C ARG A 20 13.80 -3.38 -15.26
N THR A 21 13.15 -2.23 -15.47
CA THR A 21 12.19 -2.04 -16.57
C THR A 21 12.92 -1.88 -17.91
N ALA A 22 12.17 -2.01 -19.02
CA ALA A 22 12.72 -1.78 -20.36
C ALA A 22 13.30 -0.36 -20.51
N ASP A 23 12.69 0.61 -19.86
CA ASP A 23 13.14 2.03 -19.87
C ASP A 23 14.31 2.29 -18.91
N GLY A 24 14.89 1.25 -18.31
CA GLY A 24 16.07 1.34 -17.46
C GLY A 24 15.80 1.72 -15.99
N HIS A 25 14.55 1.90 -15.59
CA HIS A 25 14.20 2.18 -14.20
C HIS A 25 14.26 0.92 -13.33
N TYR A 26 14.47 1.11 -12.05
CA TYR A 26 14.45 0.04 -11.07
C TYR A 26 13.18 0.10 -10.20
N VAL A 27 12.59 -1.05 -9.92
CA VAL A 27 11.46 -1.19 -9.00
C VAL A 27 11.62 -2.43 -8.14
N GLU A 28 11.06 -2.38 -6.95
CA GLU A 28 11.12 -3.47 -5.99
C GLU A 28 9.74 -4.10 -5.79
N SER A 29 9.72 -5.41 -5.53
CA SER A 29 8.55 -6.11 -5.02
C SER A 29 8.90 -6.93 -3.78
N ALA A 30 7.89 -7.33 -3.00
CA ALA A 30 8.09 -8.14 -1.81
C ALA A 30 7.20 -9.39 -1.85
N TYR A 31 7.82 -10.58 -1.74
CA TYR A 31 7.16 -11.84 -1.53
C TYR A 31 7.00 -12.10 -0.04
N ILE A 32 5.77 -12.29 0.41
CA ILE A 32 5.40 -12.37 1.83
C ILE A 32 4.62 -13.66 2.07
N PRO A 33 5.28 -14.76 2.44
CA PRO A 33 4.61 -16.00 2.84
C PRO A 33 4.07 -15.90 4.27
N ASP A 34 2.93 -16.57 4.52
CA ASP A 34 2.27 -16.61 5.83
C ASP A 34 1.41 -17.89 5.93
N GLY A 35 1.98 -18.97 6.42
CA GLY A 35 1.36 -20.30 6.40
C GLY A 35 1.03 -20.73 4.97
N ASP A 36 -0.24 -21.05 4.73
CA ASP A 36 -0.76 -21.42 3.41
C ASP A 36 -0.98 -20.21 2.48
N ARG A 37 -0.85 -19.00 3.00
CA ARG A 37 -0.98 -17.77 2.24
C ARG A 37 0.38 -17.26 1.79
N ALA A 38 0.47 -16.86 0.53
CA ALA A 38 1.62 -16.16 -0.01
C ALA A 38 1.15 -14.92 -0.79
N THR A 39 1.61 -13.75 -0.38
CA THR A 39 1.23 -12.47 -0.96
C THR A 39 2.40 -11.85 -1.70
N LEU A 40 2.19 -11.40 -2.93
CA LEU A 40 3.12 -10.54 -3.64
C LEU A 40 2.68 -9.08 -3.51
N CYS A 41 3.58 -8.25 -3.00
CA CYS A 41 3.43 -6.79 -2.98
C CYS A 41 4.12 -6.23 -4.22
N VAL A 42 3.34 -5.72 -5.20
CA VAL A 42 3.85 -5.23 -6.49
C VAL A 42 3.90 -3.72 -6.52
N SER A 43 4.84 -3.21 -7.33
CA SER A 43 5.00 -1.80 -7.66
C SER A 43 4.21 -1.44 -8.91
N SER A 44 3.72 -0.20 -9.00
CA SER A 44 2.97 0.35 -10.14
C SER A 44 3.69 1.51 -10.82
N GLN A 45 4.74 2.04 -10.19
CA GLN A 45 5.56 3.14 -10.70
C GLN A 45 7.01 2.95 -10.24
N ALA A 46 7.95 3.51 -10.96
CA ALA A 46 9.30 3.78 -10.47
C ALA A 46 9.29 5.12 -9.73
N GLY A 47 9.42 5.09 -8.39
CA GLY A 47 9.20 6.25 -7.54
C GLY A 47 7.71 6.61 -7.37
N CYS A 48 7.41 7.79 -6.78
CA CYS A 48 6.04 8.22 -6.53
C CYS A 48 5.98 9.74 -6.34
N ARG A 49 5.03 10.42 -7.00
CA ARG A 49 4.88 11.88 -6.87
C ARG A 49 4.04 12.33 -5.68
N MET A 50 3.43 11.41 -4.91
CA MET A 50 2.54 11.77 -3.81
C MET A 50 3.27 12.46 -2.64
N GLY A 51 4.59 12.28 -2.52
CA GLY A 51 5.43 12.99 -1.56
C GLY A 51 5.15 12.70 -0.10
N CYS A 52 4.58 11.53 0.23
CA CYS A 52 4.29 11.14 1.61
C CYS A 52 5.56 11.14 2.45
N ARG A 53 5.58 11.88 3.57
CA ARG A 53 6.79 12.11 4.38
C ARG A 53 7.28 10.88 5.14
N PHE A 54 6.42 9.89 5.31
CA PHE A 54 6.71 8.60 5.96
C PHE A 54 7.12 7.50 4.98
N CYS A 55 7.27 7.79 3.68
CA CYS A 55 7.49 6.79 2.63
C CYS A 55 8.79 7.08 1.86
N MET A 56 9.67 6.09 1.78
CA MET A 56 10.92 6.19 1.01
C MET A 56 10.65 6.43 -0.48
N THR A 57 9.70 5.69 -1.06
CA THR A 57 9.31 5.86 -2.47
C THR A 57 8.79 7.28 -2.75
N GLY A 58 8.00 7.85 -1.82
CA GLY A 58 7.47 9.21 -1.96
C GLY A 58 8.56 10.29 -1.94
N ARG A 59 9.68 10.04 -1.25
CA ARG A 59 10.83 10.95 -1.19
C ARG A 59 11.69 10.93 -2.46
N GLN A 60 11.59 9.85 -3.25
CA GLN A 60 12.36 9.73 -4.51
C GLN A 60 11.76 10.55 -5.65
N GLY A 61 10.49 10.96 -5.53
CA GLY A 61 9.72 11.51 -6.65
C GLY A 61 9.36 10.44 -7.69
N LEU A 62 8.58 10.83 -8.69
CA LEU A 62 8.20 9.94 -9.79
C LEU A 62 9.31 9.96 -10.85
N ARG A 63 9.75 8.77 -11.27
CA ARG A 63 10.75 8.58 -12.34
C ARG A 63 10.16 7.95 -13.60
N GLY A 64 9.15 7.08 -13.45
CA GLY A 64 8.48 6.45 -14.59
C GLY A 64 7.20 5.71 -14.19
N GLN A 65 6.31 5.57 -15.18
CA GLN A 65 5.12 4.75 -15.07
C GLN A 65 5.44 3.32 -15.49
N LEU A 66 4.95 2.33 -14.74
CA LEU A 66 5.07 0.94 -15.18
C LEU A 66 3.96 0.61 -16.17
N THR A 67 4.29 -0.13 -17.21
CA THR A 67 3.30 -0.76 -18.08
C THR A 67 2.58 -1.90 -17.36
N SER A 68 1.42 -2.32 -17.86
CA SER A 68 0.74 -3.52 -17.36
C SER A 68 1.63 -4.77 -17.46
N GLY A 69 2.46 -4.84 -18.49
CA GLY A 69 3.49 -5.89 -18.65
C GLY A 69 4.54 -5.86 -17.54
N ASP A 70 5.09 -4.68 -17.19
CA ASP A 70 6.05 -4.55 -16.09
C ASP A 70 5.44 -4.93 -14.74
N ILE A 71 4.19 -4.54 -14.50
CA ILE A 71 3.46 -4.90 -13.27
C ILE A 71 3.30 -6.43 -13.16
N LEU A 72 2.81 -7.07 -14.24
CA LEU A 72 2.58 -8.50 -14.27
C LEU A 72 3.88 -9.30 -14.28
N ASN A 73 4.95 -8.77 -14.86
CA ASN A 73 6.25 -9.43 -14.89
C ASN A 73 6.85 -9.60 -13.49
N GLN A 74 6.54 -8.73 -12.54
CA GLN A 74 6.93 -8.91 -11.13
C GLN A 74 6.38 -10.23 -10.56
N MET A 75 5.20 -10.67 -11.01
CA MET A 75 4.63 -11.97 -10.66
C MET A 75 5.16 -13.10 -11.55
N ALA A 76 5.18 -12.89 -12.86
CA ALA A 76 5.51 -13.94 -13.84
C ALA A 76 6.94 -14.44 -13.70
N SER A 77 7.88 -13.55 -13.36
CA SER A 77 9.30 -13.89 -13.17
C SER A 77 9.68 -14.30 -11.75
N LEU A 78 8.69 -14.31 -10.81
CA LEU A 78 8.93 -14.70 -9.44
C LEU A 78 9.20 -16.23 -9.35
N PRO A 79 10.29 -16.69 -8.71
CA PRO A 79 10.53 -18.13 -8.52
C PRO A 79 9.40 -18.84 -7.77
N GLU A 80 8.76 -18.17 -6.83
CA GLU A 80 7.67 -18.69 -6.00
C GLU A 80 6.27 -18.46 -6.59
N ARG A 81 6.14 -18.07 -7.87
CA ARG A 81 4.85 -17.75 -8.50
C ARG A 81 3.77 -18.82 -8.29
N GLY A 82 4.13 -20.09 -8.32
CA GLY A 82 3.20 -21.21 -8.12
C GLY A 82 2.60 -21.30 -6.71
N ARG A 83 3.17 -20.57 -5.73
CA ARG A 83 2.69 -20.54 -4.35
C ARG A 83 1.83 -19.29 -4.06
N LEU A 84 1.75 -18.35 -5.00
CA LEU A 84 1.02 -17.10 -4.76
C LEU A 84 -0.48 -17.34 -4.59
N THR A 85 -1.00 -16.80 -3.52
CA THR A 85 -2.43 -16.82 -3.21
C THR A 85 -3.07 -15.43 -3.33
N ASN A 86 -2.29 -14.37 -3.14
CA ASN A 86 -2.77 -12.99 -3.12
C ASN A 86 -1.77 -12.02 -3.77
N MET A 87 -2.30 -10.91 -4.26
CA MET A 87 -1.50 -9.80 -4.75
C MET A 87 -1.99 -8.48 -4.14
N VAL A 88 -1.06 -7.60 -3.76
CA VAL A 88 -1.38 -6.27 -3.26
C VAL A 88 -0.57 -5.22 -4.02
N TYR A 89 -1.22 -4.19 -4.51
CA TYR A 89 -0.61 -3.02 -5.14
C TYR A 89 -0.27 -2.01 -4.03
N MET A 90 0.76 -2.35 -3.24
CA MET A 90 1.24 -1.59 -2.08
C MET A 90 2.75 -1.38 -2.10
N GLY A 91 3.39 -1.65 -3.25
CA GLY A 91 4.81 -1.43 -3.49
C GLY A 91 5.12 0.02 -3.82
N MET A 92 6.04 0.23 -4.75
CA MET A 92 6.42 1.57 -5.19
C MET A 92 5.34 2.17 -6.09
N GLY A 93 5.05 3.47 -5.86
CA GLY A 93 4.10 4.24 -6.66
C GLY A 93 2.70 4.37 -6.05
N GLU A 94 1.91 5.26 -6.66
CA GLU A 94 0.47 5.40 -6.45
C GLU A 94 -0.25 4.71 -7.61
N PRO A 95 -0.92 3.57 -7.39
CA PRO A 95 -1.54 2.82 -8.49
C PRO A 95 -2.56 3.64 -9.28
N LEU A 96 -3.30 4.51 -8.61
CA LEU A 96 -4.36 5.29 -9.26
C LEU A 96 -3.87 6.61 -9.88
N ASP A 97 -2.55 6.85 -9.86
CA ASP A 97 -1.85 7.82 -10.68
C ASP A 97 -1.34 7.18 -12.00
N ASN A 98 -1.50 5.86 -12.14
CA ASN A 98 -1.24 5.06 -13.34
C ASN A 98 -2.47 4.16 -13.67
N PRO A 99 -3.68 4.71 -13.75
CA PRO A 99 -4.90 3.92 -13.72
C PRO A 99 -5.06 3.01 -14.94
N ASP A 100 -4.65 3.44 -16.14
CA ASP A 100 -4.81 2.64 -17.36
C ASP A 100 -4.01 1.34 -17.30
N GLN A 101 -2.76 1.42 -16.89
CA GLN A 101 -1.88 0.25 -16.81
C GLN A 101 -2.27 -0.67 -15.64
N VAL A 102 -2.66 -0.08 -14.51
CA VAL A 102 -3.13 -0.85 -13.35
C VAL A 102 -4.43 -1.58 -13.67
N LEU A 103 -5.43 -0.90 -14.24
CA LEU A 103 -6.70 -1.53 -14.63
C LEU A 103 -6.49 -2.63 -15.68
N ARG A 104 -5.62 -2.39 -16.66
CA ARG A 104 -5.25 -3.42 -17.64
C ARG A 104 -4.60 -4.64 -16.99
N SER A 105 -3.70 -4.43 -16.02
CA SER A 105 -3.10 -5.53 -15.27
C SER A 105 -4.12 -6.31 -14.43
N LEU A 106 -5.11 -5.63 -13.84
CA LEU A 106 -6.19 -6.26 -13.09
C LEU A 106 -7.12 -7.07 -14.00
N GLU A 107 -7.43 -6.56 -15.18
CA GLU A 107 -8.20 -7.28 -16.20
C GLU A 107 -7.50 -8.60 -16.56
N ILE A 108 -6.21 -8.56 -16.91
CA ILE A 108 -5.42 -9.75 -17.25
C ILE A 108 -5.35 -10.74 -16.07
N LEU A 109 -5.23 -10.24 -14.83
CA LEU A 109 -5.20 -11.09 -13.65
C LEU A 109 -6.53 -11.80 -13.40
N THR A 110 -7.66 -11.16 -13.68
CA THR A 110 -8.98 -11.67 -13.30
C THR A 110 -9.76 -12.31 -14.43
N ALA A 111 -9.45 -12.01 -15.69
CA ALA A 111 -10.14 -12.57 -16.84
C ALA A 111 -9.85 -14.07 -17.02
N GLU A 112 -10.81 -14.82 -17.53
CA GLU A 112 -10.68 -16.26 -17.84
C GLU A 112 -9.59 -16.53 -18.87
N TRP A 113 -9.43 -15.64 -19.86
CA TRP A 113 -8.36 -15.74 -20.87
C TRP A 113 -6.98 -15.36 -20.33
N GLY A 114 -6.90 -14.80 -19.10
CA GLY A 114 -5.66 -14.40 -18.44
C GLY A 114 -5.29 -15.39 -17.33
N TYR A 115 -5.08 -14.87 -16.12
CA TYR A 115 -4.71 -15.71 -14.96
C TYR A 115 -5.91 -16.31 -14.22
N GLY A 116 -7.14 -15.85 -14.46
CA GLY A 116 -8.36 -16.36 -13.84
C GLY A 116 -8.44 -16.20 -12.31
N TRP A 117 -7.73 -15.22 -11.75
CA TRP A 117 -7.74 -15.02 -10.30
C TRP A 117 -9.06 -14.42 -9.83
N SER A 118 -9.57 -14.91 -8.70
CA SER A 118 -10.68 -14.23 -8.04
C SER A 118 -10.28 -12.79 -7.66
N PRO A 119 -11.12 -11.77 -7.94
CA PRO A 119 -10.86 -10.41 -7.52
C PRO A 119 -10.63 -10.25 -6.02
N THR A 120 -11.19 -11.15 -5.20
CA THR A 120 -11.02 -11.16 -3.73
C THR A 120 -9.58 -11.50 -3.28
N ARG A 121 -8.74 -11.98 -4.18
CA ARG A 121 -7.32 -12.26 -3.93
C ARG A 121 -6.43 -11.04 -4.19
N ILE A 122 -7.01 -9.95 -4.70
CA ILE A 122 -6.28 -8.76 -5.14
C ILE A 122 -6.74 -7.54 -4.32
N THR A 123 -5.79 -6.73 -3.86
CA THR A 123 -6.07 -5.45 -3.19
C THR A 123 -5.27 -4.34 -3.86
N VAL A 124 -5.95 -3.27 -4.24
CA VAL A 124 -5.30 -2.04 -4.71
C VAL A 124 -5.33 -1.02 -3.59
N SER A 125 -4.15 -0.51 -3.23
CA SER A 125 -4.00 0.59 -2.28
C SER A 125 -3.91 1.92 -3.01
N THR A 126 -4.43 2.98 -2.39
CA THR A 126 -4.35 4.34 -2.94
C THR A 126 -4.25 5.39 -1.84
N ALA A 127 -3.52 6.45 -2.12
CA ALA A 127 -3.51 7.66 -1.31
C ALA A 127 -4.81 8.47 -1.41
N GLY A 128 -5.71 8.09 -2.34
CA GLY A 128 -7.01 8.70 -2.53
C GLY A 128 -7.14 9.54 -3.81
N VAL A 129 -6.43 9.20 -4.87
CA VAL A 129 -6.55 9.85 -6.19
C VAL A 129 -7.97 9.61 -6.75
N VAL A 130 -8.88 10.54 -6.49
CA VAL A 130 -10.34 10.39 -6.71
C VAL A 130 -10.71 9.96 -8.13
N PRO A 131 -10.16 10.55 -9.21
CA PRO A 131 -10.50 10.11 -10.57
C PRO A 131 -10.15 8.63 -10.84
N GLY A 132 -8.94 8.23 -10.46
CA GLY A 132 -8.51 6.84 -10.58
C GLY A 132 -9.28 5.89 -9.68
N LEU A 133 -9.62 6.33 -8.44
CA LEU A 133 -10.44 5.54 -7.52
C LEU A 133 -11.84 5.26 -8.08
N ARG A 134 -12.48 6.26 -8.69
CA ARG A 134 -13.77 6.06 -9.35
C ARG A 134 -13.68 4.98 -10.44
N ARG A 135 -12.70 5.09 -11.32
CA ARG A 135 -12.46 4.09 -12.36
C ARG A 135 -12.23 2.69 -11.78
N LEU A 136 -11.37 2.57 -10.75
CA LEU A 136 -11.15 1.28 -10.08
C LEU A 136 -12.45 0.70 -9.52
N LEU A 137 -13.32 1.54 -8.96
CA LEU A 137 -14.58 1.12 -8.39
C LEU A 137 -15.60 0.68 -9.46
N ASP A 138 -15.61 1.34 -10.61
CA ASP A 138 -16.51 1.04 -11.72
C ASP A 138 -16.04 -0.15 -12.56
N GLU A 139 -14.74 -0.20 -12.88
CA GLU A 139 -14.15 -1.12 -13.86
C GLU A 139 -13.59 -2.42 -13.23
N SER A 140 -13.54 -2.55 -11.91
CA SER A 140 -13.01 -3.74 -11.25
C SER A 140 -13.85 -4.20 -10.05
N ARG A 141 -13.54 -5.41 -9.52
CA ARG A 141 -14.17 -5.96 -8.29
C ARG A 141 -13.15 -6.28 -7.20
N VAL A 142 -11.92 -5.84 -7.35
CA VAL A 142 -10.84 -6.07 -6.38
C VAL A 142 -11.09 -5.32 -5.08
N HIS A 143 -10.43 -5.73 -4.00
CA HIS A 143 -10.46 -5.02 -2.73
C HIS A 143 -9.75 -3.67 -2.85
N VAL A 144 -10.23 -2.69 -2.07
CA VAL A 144 -9.65 -1.34 -2.02
C VAL A 144 -9.08 -1.09 -0.63
N ALA A 145 -7.87 -0.55 -0.59
CA ALA A 145 -7.24 -0.04 0.63
C ALA A 145 -6.94 1.45 0.45
N VAL A 146 -7.43 2.29 1.36
CA VAL A 146 -7.18 3.74 1.30
C VAL A 146 -6.20 4.14 2.39
N SER A 147 -5.11 4.78 2.00
CA SER A 147 -4.14 5.40 2.90
C SER A 147 -4.77 6.63 3.58
N LEU A 148 -5.34 6.42 4.77
CA LEU A 148 -6.01 7.49 5.52
C LEU A 148 -5.02 8.28 6.38
N HIS A 149 -4.33 7.60 7.27
CA HIS A 149 -3.24 8.03 8.17
C HIS A 149 -3.54 9.22 9.09
N ASN A 150 -4.51 10.07 8.78
CA ASN A 150 -5.02 11.12 9.67
C ASN A 150 -6.44 11.54 9.24
N PRO A 151 -7.41 11.67 10.17
CA PRO A 151 -8.77 12.11 9.82
C PRO A 151 -8.92 13.64 9.71
N PHE A 152 -7.94 14.40 10.24
CA PHE A 152 -7.92 15.87 10.14
C PHE A 152 -7.16 16.30 8.90
N SER A 153 -7.83 17.06 8.01
CA SER A 153 -7.29 17.43 6.69
C SER A 153 -5.97 18.20 6.79
N GLU A 154 -5.87 19.17 7.70
CA GLU A 154 -4.65 19.94 7.89
C GLU A 154 -3.46 19.06 8.29
N GLN A 155 -3.64 18.22 9.30
CA GLN A 155 -2.61 17.30 9.77
C GLN A 155 -2.29 16.23 8.71
N ARG A 156 -3.30 15.76 7.95
CA ARG A 156 -3.09 14.82 6.86
C ARG A 156 -2.24 15.45 5.76
N ALA A 157 -2.51 16.71 5.40
CA ALA A 157 -1.75 17.44 4.38
C ALA A 157 -0.26 17.62 4.76
N GLU A 158 0.06 17.67 6.05
CA GLU A 158 1.45 17.72 6.52
C GLU A 158 2.24 16.46 6.21
N ILE A 159 1.62 15.28 6.33
CA ILE A 159 2.26 13.97 6.10
C ILE A 159 1.99 13.40 4.71
N MET A 160 0.88 13.81 4.08
CA MET A 160 0.41 13.37 2.76
C MET A 160 -0.04 14.57 1.93
N PRO A 161 0.83 15.21 1.15
CA PRO A 161 0.49 16.40 0.35
C PRO A 161 -0.69 16.21 -0.62
N VAL A 162 -0.98 14.98 -1.02
CA VAL A 162 -2.12 14.62 -1.89
C VAL A 162 -3.48 15.05 -1.31
N GLU A 163 -3.57 15.24 0.01
CA GLU A 163 -4.78 15.75 0.68
C GLU A 163 -5.25 17.08 0.11
N ARG A 164 -4.32 17.94 -0.33
CA ARG A 164 -4.65 19.25 -0.90
C ARG A 164 -5.40 19.14 -2.24
N ALA A 165 -5.10 18.09 -3.02
CA ALA A 165 -5.76 17.84 -4.31
C ALA A 165 -6.99 16.93 -4.13
N PHE A 166 -6.92 15.96 -3.24
CA PHE A 166 -7.95 14.96 -3.00
C PHE A 166 -8.18 14.78 -1.49
N PRO A 167 -9.01 15.63 -0.87
CA PRO A 167 -9.33 15.53 0.54
C PRO A 167 -9.92 14.15 0.90
N VAL A 168 -9.49 13.59 2.02
CA VAL A 168 -9.95 12.25 2.46
C VAL A 168 -11.48 12.19 2.65
N ARG A 169 -12.11 13.32 2.96
CA ARG A 169 -13.57 13.44 3.06
C ARG A 169 -14.26 13.15 1.71
N ASP A 170 -13.67 13.63 0.61
CA ASP A 170 -14.19 13.39 -0.73
C ASP A 170 -14.00 11.92 -1.14
N VAL A 171 -12.87 11.34 -0.76
CA VAL A 171 -12.61 9.89 -0.93
C VAL A 171 -13.67 9.07 -0.21
N VAL A 172 -13.95 9.36 1.06
CA VAL A 172 -14.99 8.66 1.85
C VAL A 172 -16.37 8.90 1.26
N SER A 173 -16.67 10.13 0.81
CA SER A 173 -17.94 10.46 0.15
C SER A 173 -18.14 9.69 -1.15
N LEU A 174 -17.07 9.49 -1.93
CA LEU A 174 -17.11 8.64 -3.12
C LEU A 174 -17.38 7.18 -2.73
N LEU A 175 -16.65 6.63 -1.74
CA LEU A 175 -16.80 5.24 -1.31
C LEU A 175 -18.21 4.92 -0.82
N ARG A 176 -18.91 5.85 -0.17
CA ARG A 176 -20.31 5.69 0.29
C ARG A 176 -21.31 5.46 -0.83
N ARG A 177 -20.95 5.75 -2.08
CA ARG A 177 -21.82 5.51 -3.26
C ARG A 177 -21.76 4.07 -3.77
N TYR A 178 -20.87 3.24 -3.20
CA TYR A 178 -20.66 1.85 -3.62
C TYR A 178 -20.98 0.88 -2.50
N ASP A 179 -21.47 -0.31 -2.88
CA ASP A 179 -21.76 -1.37 -1.92
C ASP A 179 -20.51 -2.21 -1.63
N PHE A 180 -20.16 -2.30 -0.35
CA PHE A 180 -19.13 -3.16 0.20
C PHE A 180 -19.71 -4.27 1.09
N GLY A 181 -21.01 -4.56 0.95
CA GLY A 181 -21.72 -5.60 1.69
C GLY A 181 -21.42 -7.02 1.24
N GLY A 182 -21.01 -7.17 -0.02
CA GLY A 182 -20.71 -8.46 -0.65
C GLY A 182 -19.25 -8.91 -0.46
N GLN A 183 -18.69 -9.51 -1.51
CA GLN A 183 -17.31 -10.02 -1.48
C GLN A 183 -16.25 -8.91 -1.51
N ARG A 184 -16.53 -7.79 -2.17
CA ARG A 184 -15.62 -6.63 -2.23
C ARG A 184 -15.50 -5.98 -0.85
N ARG A 185 -14.30 -5.60 -0.47
CA ARG A 185 -14.03 -4.95 0.82
C ARG A 185 -13.29 -3.63 0.62
N VAL A 186 -13.56 -2.69 1.54
CA VAL A 186 -12.73 -1.49 1.71
C VAL A 186 -12.06 -1.51 3.06
N SER A 187 -10.78 -1.16 3.08
CA SER A 187 -10.00 -0.95 4.29
C SER A 187 -9.35 0.42 4.26
N PHE A 188 -9.07 0.95 5.45
CA PHE A 188 -8.29 2.16 5.63
C PHE A 188 -6.96 1.77 6.31
N GLU A 189 -5.87 2.11 5.65
CA GLU A 189 -4.54 1.92 6.20
C GLU A 189 -4.19 3.15 7.05
N TYR A 190 -3.71 2.92 8.27
CA TYR A 190 -3.43 3.97 9.24
C TYR A 190 -2.07 3.74 9.89
N ILE A 191 -1.04 4.41 9.41
CA ILE A 191 0.27 4.44 10.07
C ILE A 191 0.12 5.24 11.36
N VAL A 192 0.40 4.61 12.50
CA VAL A 192 0.31 5.30 13.78
C VAL A 192 1.64 5.97 14.10
N LEU A 193 1.59 7.29 14.24
CA LEU A 193 2.72 8.16 14.56
C LEU A 193 2.55 8.70 15.99
N ALA A 194 3.47 8.35 16.86
CA ALA A 194 3.40 8.66 18.29
C ALA A 194 3.24 10.17 18.55
N GLY A 195 2.19 10.54 19.26
CA GLY A 195 1.89 11.94 19.63
C GLY A 195 1.32 12.80 18.51
N MET A 196 1.21 12.27 17.29
CA MET A 196 0.74 13.03 16.13
C MET A 196 -0.69 12.66 15.71
N ASN A 197 -1.00 11.36 15.59
CA ASN A 197 -2.28 10.91 15.08
C ASN A 197 -2.94 9.80 15.91
N ASP A 198 -2.53 9.63 17.16
CA ASP A 198 -2.91 8.54 18.07
C ASP A 198 -3.66 8.99 19.34
N SER A 199 -4.25 10.20 19.31
CA SER A 199 -4.98 10.77 20.45
C SER A 199 -6.47 10.36 20.47
N PRO A 200 -7.19 10.52 21.60
CA PRO A 200 -8.63 10.31 21.67
C PRO A 200 -9.45 11.17 20.70
N ALA A 201 -8.95 12.36 20.31
CA ALA A 201 -9.56 13.21 19.30
C ALA A 201 -9.55 12.54 17.93
N HIS A 202 -8.45 11.85 17.57
CA HIS A 202 -8.34 11.09 16.33
C HIS A 202 -9.32 9.92 16.30
N VAL A 203 -9.48 9.18 17.42
CA VAL A 203 -10.50 8.11 17.53
C VAL A 203 -11.90 8.64 17.29
N LYS A 204 -12.26 9.77 17.91
CA LYS A 204 -13.57 10.40 17.73
C LYS A 204 -13.81 10.84 16.29
N GLU A 205 -12.82 11.49 15.67
CA GLU A 205 -12.95 11.97 14.30
C GLU A 205 -12.94 10.83 13.27
N LEU A 206 -12.14 9.77 13.47
CA LEU A 206 -12.20 8.55 12.65
C LEU A 206 -13.59 7.90 12.71
N ALA A 207 -14.17 7.78 13.91
CA ALA A 207 -15.51 7.24 14.04
C ALA A 207 -16.55 8.10 13.31
N ARG A 208 -16.44 9.43 13.40
CA ARG A 208 -17.34 10.36 12.71
C ARG A 208 -17.16 10.30 11.18
N LEU A 209 -15.90 10.27 10.71
CA LEU A 209 -15.58 10.26 9.29
C LEU A 209 -16.07 8.98 8.60
N LEU A 210 -15.95 7.83 9.26
CA LEU A 210 -16.26 6.51 8.71
C LEU A 210 -17.66 5.99 9.08
N ASP A 211 -18.44 6.78 9.81
CA ASP A 211 -19.80 6.41 10.21
C ASP A 211 -20.65 6.00 9.00
N GLY A 212 -21.39 4.90 9.14
CA GLY A 212 -22.24 4.34 8.08
C GLY A 212 -21.49 3.67 6.91
N LEU A 213 -20.16 3.67 6.88
CA LEU A 213 -19.38 2.97 5.85
C LEU A 213 -18.94 1.59 6.37
N LYS A 214 -19.34 0.51 5.69
CA LYS A 214 -18.88 -0.84 6.01
C LYS A 214 -17.41 -1.02 5.65
N CYS A 215 -16.52 -0.76 6.61
CA CYS A 215 -15.08 -0.78 6.40
C CYS A 215 -14.33 -1.37 7.60
N ARG A 216 -13.01 -1.44 7.46
CA ARG A 216 -12.08 -1.76 8.57
C ARG A 216 -10.91 -0.80 8.57
N ILE A 217 -10.25 -0.68 9.71
CA ILE A 217 -8.97 0.04 9.82
C ILE A 217 -7.86 -0.97 10.09
N ASN A 218 -6.78 -0.88 9.33
CA ASN A 218 -5.54 -1.59 9.57
C ASN A 218 -4.53 -0.61 10.15
N LEU A 219 -4.20 -0.75 11.42
CA LEU A 219 -3.14 0.02 12.07
C LEU A 219 -1.78 -0.55 11.67
N ILE A 220 -0.90 0.32 11.22
CA ILE A 220 0.45 -0.01 10.74
C ILE A 220 1.45 0.67 11.67
N ARG A 221 2.46 -0.09 12.13
CA ARG A 221 3.61 0.51 12.81
C ARG A 221 4.43 1.31 11.83
N PHE A 222 4.86 2.49 12.25
CA PHE A 222 5.79 3.27 11.45
C PHE A 222 7.20 2.64 11.53
N HIS A 223 7.79 2.37 10.39
CA HIS A 223 9.18 1.96 10.28
C HIS A 223 10.03 3.19 10.01
N LYS A 224 11.04 3.39 10.87
CA LYS A 224 11.88 4.58 10.80
C LYS A 224 12.64 4.63 9.48
N ILE A 225 12.52 5.75 8.80
CA ILE A 225 13.26 6.06 7.58
C ILE A 225 14.29 7.16 7.84
N PRO A 226 15.41 7.21 7.11
CA PRO A 226 16.47 8.20 7.32
C PRO A 226 15.91 9.64 7.32
N GLY A 227 16.32 10.45 8.30
CA GLY A 227 15.89 11.85 8.42
C GLY A 227 14.41 12.07 8.71
N SER A 228 13.67 11.04 9.17
CA SER A 228 12.29 11.20 9.61
C SER A 228 12.20 11.62 11.07
N PRO A 229 11.39 12.62 11.42
CA PRO A 229 11.14 13.01 12.80
C PRO A 229 10.12 12.12 13.52
N TYR A 230 9.48 11.17 12.79
CA TYR A 230 8.38 10.37 13.31
C TYR A 230 8.88 9.12 14.03
N PHE A 231 8.06 8.63 14.97
CA PHE A 231 8.27 7.41 15.73
C PHE A 231 6.98 6.59 15.79
N SER A 232 7.11 5.27 15.90
CA SER A 232 5.98 4.40 16.22
C SER A 232 5.67 4.48 17.71
N PRO A 233 4.41 4.45 18.15
CA PRO A 233 4.09 4.25 19.54
C PRO A 233 4.51 2.85 20.00
N ASP A 234 4.60 2.66 21.31
CA ASP A 234 4.78 1.34 21.92
C ASP A 234 3.55 0.44 21.71
N ASP A 235 3.71 -0.84 22.03
CA ASP A 235 2.65 -1.85 21.86
C ASP A 235 1.40 -1.53 22.67
N ARG A 236 1.57 -1.09 23.91
CA ARG A 236 0.46 -0.74 24.80
C ARG A 236 -0.40 0.37 24.23
N ARG A 237 0.24 1.41 23.69
CA ARG A 237 -0.46 2.54 23.07
C ARG A 237 -1.13 2.15 21.75
N MET A 238 -0.45 1.32 20.96
CA MET A 238 -1.02 0.77 19.72
C MET A 238 -2.28 -0.04 19.98
N GLU A 239 -2.23 -0.91 20.97
CA GLU A 239 -3.38 -1.74 21.39
C GLU A 239 -4.52 -0.88 21.97
N ALA A 240 -4.19 0.08 22.83
CA ALA A 240 -5.18 1.01 23.38
C ALA A 240 -5.91 1.80 22.27
N PHE A 241 -5.19 2.24 21.23
CA PHE A 241 -5.77 2.94 20.09
C PHE A 241 -6.67 2.01 19.26
N ARG A 242 -6.23 0.77 18.98
CA ARG A 242 -7.07 -0.28 18.36
C ARG A 242 -8.36 -0.50 19.13
N ASP A 243 -8.27 -0.70 20.43
CA ASP A 243 -9.41 -1.03 21.30
C ASP A 243 -10.38 0.15 21.40
N ALA A 244 -9.86 1.38 21.41
CA ALA A 244 -10.68 2.58 21.39
C ALA A 244 -11.51 2.71 20.10
N LEU A 245 -10.92 2.40 18.92
CA LEU A 245 -11.63 2.36 17.65
C LEU A 245 -12.65 1.20 17.60
N SER A 246 -12.27 0.03 18.11
CA SER A 246 -13.15 -1.15 18.16
C SER A 246 -14.38 -0.88 19.04
N ARG A 247 -14.22 -0.19 20.18
CA ARG A 247 -15.35 0.25 21.03
C ARG A 247 -16.29 1.24 20.32
N LYS A 248 -15.83 1.92 19.27
CA LYS A 248 -16.67 2.77 18.40
C LYS A 248 -17.34 1.99 17.26
N GLY A 249 -17.25 0.65 17.25
CA GLY A 249 -17.86 -0.21 16.24
C GLY A 249 -17.04 -0.37 14.96
N ILE A 250 -15.82 0.16 14.91
CA ILE A 250 -14.94 0.02 13.74
C ILE A 250 -14.08 -1.22 13.89
N VAL A 251 -14.20 -2.16 12.95
CA VAL A 251 -13.32 -3.34 12.91
C VAL A 251 -11.88 -2.86 12.69
N THR A 252 -11.04 -3.03 13.73
CA THR A 252 -9.67 -2.52 13.71
C THR A 252 -8.67 -3.63 14.02
N THR A 253 -7.62 -3.73 13.21
CA THR A 253 -6.54 -4.70 13.39
C THR A 253 -5.19 -3.99 13.44
N VAL A 254 -4.24 -4.52 14.23
CA VAL A 254 -2.84 -4.12 14.17
C VAL A 254 -2.14 -5.07 13.21
N ARG A 255 -1.58 -4.56 12.11
CA ARG A 255 -0.82 -5.39 11.16
C ARG A 255 0.50 -5.80 11.79
N ALA A 256 0.83 -7.08 11.66
CA ALA A 256 2.16 -7.54 12.00
C ALA A 256 3.19 -6.85 11.10
N SER A 257 4.25 -6.31 11.70
CA SER A 257 5.41 -5.79 10.95
C SER A 257 6.09 -6.96 10.25
N ARG A 258 6.27 -6.84 8.94
CA ARG A 258 6.90 -7.87 8.12
C ARG A 258 7.88 -7.24 7.15
N GLY A 259 9.09 -7.85 7.04
CA GLY A 259 10.11 -7.43 6.10
C GLY A 259 10.84 -6.12 6.50
N GLU A 260 10.84 -5.76 7.77
CA GLU A 260 11.59 -4.60 8.27
C GLU A 260 13.09 -4.81 8.13
N ASP A 261 13.56 -5.99 8.49
CA ASP A 261 14.96 -6.44 8.42
C ASP A 261 15.54 -6.47 7.00
N ILE A 262 14.69 -6.70 5.99
CA ILE A 262 15.08 -6.67 4.56
C ILE A 262 14.62 -5.39 3.85
N GLN A 263 14.21 -4.36 4.59
CA GLN A 263 13.67 -3.10 4.07
C GLN A 263 12.53 -3.29 3.04
N ALA A 264 11.69 -4.28 3.27
CA ALA A 264 10.52 -4.60 2.44
C ALA A 264 9.18 -4.33 3.14
N ALA A 265 9.20 -3.74 4.34
CA ALA A 265 7.98 -3.31 5.01
C ALA A 265 7.34 -2.11 4.30
N CYS A 266 6.05 -1.87 4.59
CA CYS A 266 5.31 -0.76 3.98
C CYS A 266 6.04 0.58 4.18
N GLY A 267 6.26 1.29 3.06
CA GLY A 267 6.96 2.57 3.03
C GLY A 267 8.49 2.49 2.96
N LEU A 268 9.10 1.30 3.02
CA LEU A 268 10.56 1.14 2.98
C LEU A 268 11.12 0.85 1.58
N LEU A 269 10.30 0.42 0.63
CA LEU A 269 10.77 0.13 -0.73
C LEU A 269 11.37 1.39 -1.38
N SER A 270 12.60 1.27 -1.87
CA SER A 270 13.32 2.35 -2.53
C SER A 270 14.49 1.81 -3.35
N THR A 271 14.80 2.48 -4.45
CA THR A 271 15.91 2.09 -5.34
C THR A 271 17.21 2.84 -5.07
N LYS A 272 17.29 3.66 -4.02
CA LYS A 272 18.45 4.51 -3.70
C LYS A 272 19.77 3.77 -3.58
N GLN A 273 19.77 2.57 -3.02
CA GLN A 273 21.00 1.78 -2.82
C GLN A 273 21.68 1.32 -4.12
N MET A 274 20.97 1.36 -5.25
CA MET A 274 21.52 0.92 -6.53
C MET A 274 22.02 2.08 -7.39
N GLU A 275 21.56 3.30 -7.15
CA GLU A 275 22.08 4.49 -7.83
C GLU A 275 23.49 4.84 -7.34
N GLU A 276 23.71 4.66 -6.04
CA GLU A 276 25.06 4.84 -5.44
C GLU A 276 26.06 3.77 -5.93
N ALA A 277 25.59 2.55 -6.24
CA ALA A 277 26.44 1.47 -6.78
C ALA A 277 26.63 1.53 -8.31
N GLY A 278 25.79 2.26 -9.05
CA GLY A 278 25.88 2.42 -10.50
C GLY A 278 26.74 3.61 -10.94
N ASP A 279 26.99 4.58 -10.06
CA ASP A 279 27.88 5.70 -10.30
C ASP A 279 29.38 5.36 -10.01
N GLU A 280 29.66 4.17 -9.45
CA GLU A 280 31.01 3.65 -9.20
C GLU A 280 31.48 2.61 -10.23
N ALA A 281 30.69 2.34 -11.29
CA ALA A 281 31.02 1.42 -12.38
C ALA A 281 31.08 2.14 -13.74
#